data_d03f56e1de95afd0474afc1e6ee41f32
#
_entry.id   d03f56e1de95afd0474afc1e6ee41f32
#
_cell.length_a   1.000
_cell.length_b   1.000
_cell.length_c   1.000
_cell.angle_alpha   90.00
_cell.angle_beta   90.00
_cell.angle_gamma   90.00
#
_symmetry.space_group_name_H-M   'P 1'
#
loop_
_entity.id
_entity.type
_entity.pdbx_description
1 polymer ?
#
loop_
_entity_poly.entity_id
_entity_poly.type
_entity_poly.pdbx_seq_one_letter_code
_entity_poly.pdbx_strand_id
1 'polypeptide(L)'
;MPPLIQISACAIDTFTDPRGSHVEALRILLVEDEPLICIVAAEMLRDEGFDVEEASSGDAAALRLVGPEFFDVLFTDVQMPGQMDGIHVALHARTHHPPIILIIVSGFAPQVQDRLKGFDPAAMFFAKPYRSRDIVSSIRRLAA
;
A
#
# COMPACT_ATOMS: atom_id res chain seq x y z
N MET A 1 34.86 9.38 13.74
CA MET A 1 33.88 8.73 13.74
C MET A 1 32.73 9.40 13.39
N PRO A 2 32.08 9.03 12.67
CA PRO A 2 31.01 9.70 12.18
C PRO A 2 29.92 9.57 12.98
N PRO A 3 29.27 10.34 12.97
CA PRO A 3 28.22 10.42 13.67
C PRO A 3 27.15 9.80 13.20
N LEU A 4 26.74 9.44 13.27
CA LEU A 4 25.83 8.91 13.02
C LEU A 4 24.74 9.34 12.83
N ILE A 5 24.22 9.48 12.44
CA ILE A 5 23.23 9.70 11.92
C ILE A 5 22.11 9.34 12.47
N GLN A 6 21.99 9.42 13.40
CA GLN A 6 20.98 9.13 14.04
C GLN A 6 19.80 9.62 13.69
N ILE A 7 19.68 10.36 12.97
CA ILE A 7 18.50 10.87 12.57
C ILE A 7 17.56 9.92 12.22
N SER A 8 17.85 8.91 11.71
CA SER A 8 16.84 8.05 11.27
C SER A 8 15.95 7.62 12.35
N ALA A 9 16.37 7.71 13.51
CA ALA A 9 15.51 7.29 14.57
C ALA A 9 14.25 8.13 14.62
N CYS A 10 14.34 9.34 14.17
CA CYS A 10 13.17 10.20 14.20
C CYS A 10 12.23 9.91 13.07
N ALA A 11 12.71 9.29 12.04
CA ALA A 11 11.90 9.02 10.87
C ALA A 11 11.24 7.67 10.90
N ILE A 12 11.50 6.85 11.87
CA ILE A 12 10.92 5.53 11.92
C ILE A 12 9.70 5.53 12.79
N ASP A 13 8.59 5.16 12.22
CA ASP A 13 7.36 5.02 12.98
C ASP A 13 7.35 3.64 13.59
N THR A 14 7.48 3.58 14.88
CA THR A 14 7.41 2.31 15.58
C THR A 14 6.35 2.39 16.65
N PHE A 15 5.85 1.27 17.06
CA PHE A 15 4.97 1.22 18.21
C PHE A 15 5.36 0.03 19.07
N THR A 16 4.98 0.07 20.33
CA THR A 16 5.31 -1.01 21.27
C THR A 16 4.07 -1.86 21.45
N ASP A 17 4.19 -3.14 21.22
CA ASP A 17 3.07 -4.02 21.45
C ASP A 17 2.87 -4.18 22.97
N PRO A 18 1.74 -4.78 23.39
CA PRO A 18 1.45 -4.89 24.81
C PRO A 18 2.48 -5.67 25.61
N ARG A 19 3.34 -6.42 24.95
CA ARG A 19 4.38 -7.19 25.63
C ARG A 19 5.69 -6.43 25.76
N GLY A 20 5.72 -5.18 25.31
CA GLY A 20 6.91 -4.35 25.40
C GLY A 20 7.85 -4.45 24.21
N SER A 21 7.47 -5.17 23.16
CA SER A 21 8.31 -5.26 21.97
C SER A 21 8.06 -4.08 21.07
N HIS A 22 9.10 -3.61 20.40
CA HIS A 22 8.97 -2.56 19.40
C HIS A 22 8.77 -3.20 18.05
N VAL A 23 7.71 -2.80 17.35
CA VAL A 23 7.40 -3.31 16.04
C VAL A 23 7.44 -2.16 15.06
N GLU A 24 8.21 -2.34 13.98
CA GLU A 24 8.27 -1.33 12.95
C GLU A 24 6.97 -1.32 12.18
N ALA A 25 6.44 -0.14 11.90
CA ALA A 25 5.18 0.00 11.18
C ALA A 25 5.34 -0.46 9.74
N LEU A 26 4.33 -1.16 9.23
CA LEU A 26 4.31 -1.54 7.82
C LEU A 26 4.13 -0.29 6.97
N ARG A 27 4.86 -0.21 5.87
CA ARG A 27 4.78 0.92 4.94
C ARG A 27 3.84 0.60 3.80
N ILE A 28 2.88 1.47 3.60
CA ILE A 28 1.86 1.33 2.57
C ILE A 28 2.01 2.44 1.54
N LEU A 29 2.05 2.09 0.27
CA LEU A 29 1.90 3.06 -0.81
C LEU A 29 0.43 3.07 -1.19
N LEU A 30 -0.25 4.17 -0.89
CA LEU A 30 -1.66 4.36 -1.19
C LEU A 30 -1.78 5.15 -2.48
N VAL A 31 -2.47 4.60 -3.46
CA VAL A 31 -2.63 5.22 -4.77
C VAL A 31 -4.09 5.52 -5.01
N GLU A 32 -4.42 6.79 -5.06
CA GLU A 32 -5.80 7.25 -5.23
C GLU A 32 -5.77 8.63 -5.88
N ASP A 33 -6.50 8.80 -6.98
CA ASP A 33 -6.48 10.07 -7.72
C ASP A 33 -7.47 11.10 -7.18
N GLU A 34 -8.47 10.70 -6.41
CA GLU A 34 -9.40 11.65 -5.82
C GLU A 34 -8.89 12.12 -4.46
N PRO A 35 -8.57 13.42 -4.32
CA PRO A 35 -7.92 13.90 -3.10
C PRO A 35 -8.66 13.63 -1.81
N LEU A 36 -9.99 13.78 -1.81
CA LEU A 36 -10.76 13.57 -0.58
C LEU A 36 -10.79 12.09 -0.19
N ILE A 37 -10.90 11.21 -1.16
CA ILE A 37 -10.90 9.78 -0.89
C ILE A 37 -9.51 9.37 -0.38
N CYS A 38 -8.47 9.93 -0.98
CA CYS A 38 -7.11 9.66 -0.54
C CYS A 38 -6.88 10.07 0.91
N ILE A 39 -7.34 11.26 1.28
CA ILE A 39 -7.19 11.76 2.65
C ILE A 39 -7.88 10.82 3.64
N VAL A 40 -9.11 10.43 3.34
CA VAL A 40 -9.88 9.56 4.24
C VAL A 40 -9.21 8.20 4.39
N ALA A 41 -8.78 7.61 3.28
CA ALA A 41 -8.11 6.31 3.32
C ALA A 41 -6.78 6.38 4.06
N ALA A 42 -6.01 7.44 3.81
CA ALA A 42 -4.72 7.62 4.49
C ALA A 42 -4.91 7.76 6.00
N GLU A 43 -5.88 8.56 6.42
CA GLU A 43 -6.15 8.74 7.85
C GLU A 43 -6.57 7.43 8.51
N MET A 44 -7.43 6.68 7.85
CA MET A 44 -7.88 5.40 8.36
C MET A 44 -6.69 4.44 8.57
N LEU A 45 -5.80 4.38 7.60
CA LEU A 45 -4.65 3.50 7.69
C LEU A 45 -3.65 3.97 8.76
N ARG A 46 -3.41 5.28 8.83
CA ARG A 46 -2.51 5.84 9.85
C ARG A 46 -3.05 5.63 11.26
N ASP A 47 -4.37 5.73 11.44
CA ASP A 47 -4.99 5.49 12.74
C ASP A 47 -4.80 4.02 13.18
N GLU A 48 -4.62 3.12 12.22
CA GLU A 48 -4.37 1.70 12.52
C GLU A 48 -2.89 1.41 12.75
N GLY A 49 -2.03 2.40 12.68
CA GLY A 49 -0.60 2.25 12.98
C GLY A 49 0.28 2.03 11.75
N PHE A 50 -0.26 2.17 10.54
CA PHE A 50 0.56 2.01 9.34
C PHE A 50 1.26 3.32 8.97
N ASP A 51 2.41 3.19 8.31
CA ASP A 51 3.12 4.32 7.74
C ASP A 51 2.67 4.44 6.29
N VAL A 52 2.03 5.54 5.93
CA VAL A 52 1.37 5.68 4.64
C VAL A 52 2.01 6.78 3.81
N GLU A 53 2.41 6.41 2.57
CA GLU A 53 2.83 7.36 1.56
C GLU A 53 1.76 7.42 0.49
N GLU A 54 1.44 8.61 0.02
CA GLU A 54 0.35 8.82 -0.92
C GLU A 54 0.87 9.11 -2.31
N ALA A 55 0.23 8.54 -3.32
CA ALA A 55 0.48 8.87 -4.71
C ALA A 55 -0.85 9.19 -5.38
N SER A 56 -0.90 10.26 -6.15
CA SER A 56 -2.15 10.74 -6.74
C SER A 56 -2.43 10.17 -8.12
N SER A 57 -1.56 9.34 -8.65
CA SER A 57 -1.75 8.71 -9.95
C SER A 57 -0.94 7.41 -10.04
N GLY A 58 -1.30 6.58 -10.99
CA GLY A 58 -0.53 5.37 -11.25
C GLY A 58 0.89 5.67 -11.68
N ASP A 59 1.06 6.72 -12.49
CA ASP A 59 2.39 7.10 -12.97
C ASP A 59 3.28 7.57 -11.81
N ALA A 60 2.73 8.36 -10.90
CA ALA A 60 3.47 8.80 -9.72
C ALA A 60 3.84 7.62 -8.82
N ALA A 61 2.91 6.69 -8.65
CA ALA A 61 3.16 5.49 -7.84
C ALA A 61 4.29 4.64 -8.46
N ALA A 62 4.27 4.47 -9.77
CA ALA A 62 5.29 3.69 -10.44
C ALA A 62 6.68 4.27 -10.23
N LEU A 63 6.80 5.60 -10.25
CA LEU A 63 8.07 6.25 -9.97
C LEU A 63 8.55 5.99 -8.54
N ARG A 64 7.64 5.97 -7.57
CA ARG A 64 7.99 5.67 -6.19
C ARG A 64 8.48 4.22 -6.04
N LEU A 65 7.86 3.31 -6.78
CA LEU A 65 8.19 1.89 -6.69
C LEU A 65 9.56 1.54 -7.26
N VAL A 66 10.05 2.30 -8.22
CA VAL A 66 11.39 2.06 -8.75
C VAL A 66 12.48 2.83 -8.01
N GLY A 67 12.08 3.68 -7.07
CA GLY A 67 13.03 4.45 -6.26
C GLY A 67 13.57 3.63 -5.10
N PRO A 68 14.32 4.29 -4.21
CA PRO A 68 14.98 3.59 -3.12
C PRO A 68 14.06 3.22 -1.95
N GLU A 69 12.83 3.71 -1.96
CA GLU A 69 11.90 3.44 -0.87
C GLU A 69 11.41 2.00 -0.89
N PHE A 70 11.21 1.43 0.27
CA PHE A 70 10.66 0.09 0.38
C PHE A 70 9.21 0.17 0.84
N PHE A 71 8.33 -0.61 0.25
CA PHE A 71 6.93 -0.68 0.63
C PHE A 71 6.54 -2.13 0.93
N ASP A 72 5.80 -2.32 2.02
CA ASP A 72 5.28 -3.63 2.40
C ASP A 72 3.95 -3.92 1.71
N VAL A 73 3.19 -2.88 1.42
CA VAL A 73 1.84 -3.00 0.88
C VAL A 73 1.62 -1.95 -0.21
N LEU A 74 1.00 -2.36 -1.30
CA LEU A 74 0.42 -1.43 -2.27
C LEU A 74 -1.10 -1.49 -2.10
N PHE A 75 -1.71 -0.34 -1.86
CA PHE A 75 -3.17 -0.24 -1.77
C PHE A 75 -3.61 0.73 -2.86
N THR A 76 -4.24 0.24 -3.90
CA THR A 76 -4.56 1.06 -5.07
C THR A 76 -5.97 0.85 -5.59
N ASP A 77 -6.57 1.94 -6.10
CA ASP A 77 -7.75 1.87 -6.94
C ASP A 77 -7.28 1.40 -8.31
N VAL A 78 -8.16 0.75 -9.07
CA VAL A 78 -7.84 0.32 -10.42
C VAL A 78 -8.03 1.47 -11.40
N GLN A 79 -9.17 2.15 -11.32
CA GLN A 79 -9.49 3.14 -12.32
C GLN A 79 -8.95 4.51 -11.96
N MET A 80 -7.94 4.92 -12.68
CA MET A 80 -7.29 6.21 -12.49
C MET A 80 -6.92 6.76 -13.85
N PRO A 81 -6.94 8.10 -14.03
CA PRO A 81 -6.53 8.70 -15.29
C PRO A 81 -5.03 8.53 -15.50
N GLY A 82 -4.60 8.66 -16.73
CA GLY A 82 -3.19 8.54 -17.07
C GLY A 82 -2.91 7.23 -17.78
N GLN A 83 -1.64 6.92 -17.92
CA GLN A 83 -1.24 5.75 -18.69
C GLN A 83 -1.28 4.46 -17.88
N MET A 84 -1.15 4.57 -16.56
CA MET A 84 -1.11 3.40 -15.71
C MET A 84 -2.32 3.36 -14.80
N ASP A 85 -3.10 2.31 -14.90
CA ASP A 85 -4.15 2.06 -13.93
C ASP A 85 -3.57 1.27 -12.74
N GLY A 86 -4.42 0.97 -11.75
CA GLY A 86 -3.95 0.30 -10.54
C GLY A 86 -3.38 -1.10 -10.78
N ILE A 87 -3.83 -1.79 -11.82
CA ILE A 87 -3.27 -3.12 -12.11
C ILE A 87 -1.89 -3.01 -12.74
N HIS A 88 -1.66 -2.01 -13.58
CA HIS A 88 -0.33 -1.73 -14.09
C HIS A 88 0.63 -1.39 -12.95
N VAL A 89 0.16 -0.61 -11.98
CA VAL A 89 0.96 -0.27 -10.80
C VAL A 89 1.28 -1.54 -10.00
N ALA A 90 0.30 -2.42 -9.85
CA ALA A 90 0.50 -3.68 -9.13
C ALA A 90 1.57 -4.57 -9.80
N LEU A 91 1.59 -4.59 -11.13
CA LEU A 91 2.62 -5.32 -11.86
C LEU A 91 4.01 -4.73 -11.60
N HIS A 92 4.12 -3.40 -11.61
CA HIS A 92 5.36 -2.73 -11.27
C HIS A 92 5.78 -3.04 -9.84
N ALA A 93 4.84 -3.01 -8.91
CA ALA A 93 5.13 -3.28 -7.51
C ALA A 93 5.67 -4.71 -7.35
N ARG A 94 5.04 -5.69 -7.97
CA ARG A 94 5.45 -7.06 -7.85
C ARG A 94 6.82 -7.31 -8.49
N THR A 95 7.13 -6.57 -9.55
CA THR A 95 8.42 -6.69 -10.21
C THR A 95 9.56 -6.14 -9.37
N HIS A 96 9.35 -4.98 -8.73
CA HIS A 96 10.41 -4.29 -8.00
C HIS A 96 10.45 -4.65 -6.51
N HIS A 97 9.34 -5.11 -5.96
CA HIS A 97 9.22 -5.50 -4.55
C HIS A 97 8.47 -6.82 -4.48
N PRO A 98 9.09 -7.94 -4.90
CA PRO A 98 8.38 -9.21 -5.07
C PRO A 98 7.49 -9.66 -3.92
N PRO A 99 7.86 -9.48 -2.65
CA PRO A 99 7.00 -9.91 -1.57
C PRO A 99 5.89 -8.94 -1.20
N ILE A 100 5.73 -7.84 -1.93
CA ILE A 100 4.76 -6.81 -1.57
C ILE A 100 3.34 -7.36 -1.55
N ILE A 101 2.57 -6.95 -0.56
CA ILE A 101 1.15 -7.30 -0.46
C ILE A 101 0.38 -6.36 -1.36
N LEU A 102 -0.45 -6.92 -2.23
CA LEU A 102 -1.24 -6.12 -3.17
C LEU A 102 -2.70 -6.10 -2.75
N ILE A 103 -3.20 -4.90 -2.46
CA ILE A 103 -4.62 -4.66 -2.14
C ILE A 103 -5.20 -3.80 -3.25
N ILE A 104 -6.14 -4.34 -3.99
CA ILE A 104 -6.71 -3.70 -5.17
C ILE A 104 -8.19 -3.45 -4.91
N VAL A 105 -8.65 -2.23 -5.14
CA VAL A 105 -10.07 -1.90 -4.96
C VAL A 105 -10.66 -1.34 -6.25
N SER A 106 -11.90 -1.67 -6.53
CA SER A 106 -12.58 -1.18 -7.72
C SER A 106 -14.08 -1.36 -7.62
N GLY A 107 -14.82 -0.52 -8.33
CA GLY A 107 -16.25 -0.68 -8.48
C GLY A 107 -16.65 -1.64 -9.60
N PHE A 108 -15.68 -2.08 -10.45
CA PHE A 108 -15.98 -2.91 -11.62
C PHE A 108 -15.39 -4.30 -11.47
N ALA A 109 -15.96 -5.08 -10.57
CA ALA A 109 -15.38 -6.34 -10.12
C ALA A 109 -15.09 -7.41 -11.19
N PRO A 110 -16.00 -7.74 -12.10
CA PRO A 110 -15.74 -8.89 -12.99
C PRO A 110 -14.53 -8.73 -13.89
N GLN A 111 -14.35 -7.57 -14.49
CA GLN A 111 -13.23 -7.31 -15.38
C GLN A 111 -11.91 -7.24 -14.62
N VAL A 112 -11.97 -6.68 -13.42
CA VAL A 112 -10.78 -6.53 -12.60
C VAL A 112 -10.29 -7.90 -12.13
N GLN A 113 -11.20 -8.76 -11.70
CA GLN A 113 -10.82 -10.07 -11.20
C GLN A 113 -10.12 -10.90 -12.27
N ASP A 114 -10.56 -10.79 -13.53
CA ASP A 114 -9.89 -11.49 -14.61
C ASP A 114 -8.46 -10.99 -14.80
N ARG A 115 -8.25 -9.69 -14.72
CA ARG A 115 -6.92 -9.10 -14.88
C ARG A 115 -5.99 -9.44 -13.72
N LEU A 116 -6.53 -9.82 -12.56
CA LEU A 116 -5.72 -10.17 -11.41
C LEU A 116 -5.28 -11.63 -11.39
N LYS A 117 -5.78 -12.44 -12.30
CA LYS A 117 -5.33 -13.82 -12.42
C LYS A 117 -3.87 -13.82 -12.83
N GLY A 118 -3.11 -14.70 -12.26
CA GLY A 118 -1.69 -14.78 -12.59
C GLY A 118 -0.76 -14.09 -11.63
N PHE A 119 -1.29 -13.27 -10.72
CA PHE A 119 -0.42 -12.73 -9.66
C PHE A 119 -0.10 -13.84 -8.66
N ASP A 120 1.18 -13.99 -8.36
CA ASP A 120 1.66 -14.99 -7.39
C ASP A 120 2.78 -14.35 -6.56
N PRO A 121 2.56 -14.11 -5.28
CA PRO A 121 1.34 -14.37 -4.51
C PRO A 121 0.15 -13.58 -5.01
N ALA A 122 -1.04 -14.06 -4.72
CA ALA A 122 -2.26 -13.46 -5.25
C ALA A 122 -2.47 -12.04 -4.75
N ALA A 123 -3.04 -11.19 -5.59
CA ALA A 123 -3.50 -9.89 -5.18
C ALA A 123 -4.86 -10.04 -4.49
N MET A 124 -5.09 -9.25 -3.43
CA MET A 124 -6.38 -9.22 -2.76
C MET A 124 -7.26 -8.17 -3.41
N PHE A 125 -8.46 -8.56 -3.77
CA PHE A 125 -9.41 -7.65 -4.39
C PHE A 125 -10.58 -7.34 -3.48
N PHE A 126 -10.95 -6.07 -3.38
CA PHE A 126 -12.13 -5.65 -2.64
C PHE A 126 -12.99 -4.76 -3.53
N ALA A 127 -14.27 -5.12 -3.67
CA ALA A 127 -15.21 -4.31 -4.43
C ALA A 127 -15.61 -3.09 -3.60
N LYS A 128 -15.80 -1.96 -4.27
CA LYS A 128 -16.31 -0.76 -3.61
C LYS A 128 -17.83 -0.84 -3.51
N PRO A 129 -18.41 -0.43 -2.40
CA PRO A 129 -17.76 0.09 -1.20
C PRO A 129 -17.20 -1.03 -0.33
N TYR A 130 -16.03 -0.82 0.24
CA TYR A 130 -15.41 -1.83 1.07
C TYR A 130 -15.46 -1.39 2.54
N ARG A 131 -15.23 -2.32 3.45
CA ARG A 131 -15.12 -1.99 4.87
C ARG A 131 -13.66 -1.86 5.24
N SER A 132 -13.33 -0.76 5.92
CA SER A 132 -11.95 -0.51 6.32
C SER A 132 -11.35 -1.67 7.13
N ARG A 133 -12.14 -2.25 8.02
CA ARG A 133 -11.63 -3.37 8.84
C ARG A 133 -11.26 -4.59 8.02
N ASP A 134 -11.92 -4.81 6.89
CA ASP A 134 -11.61 -5.95 6.03
C ASP A 134 -10.26 -5.75 5.36
N ILE A 135 -9.98 -4.51 4.94
CA ILE A 135 -8.68 -4.17 4.37
C ILE A 135 -7.59 -4.35 5.43
N VAL A 136 -7.79 -3.77 6.60
CA VAL A 136 -6.78 -3.80 7.67
C VAL A 136 -6.50 -5.23 8.14
N SER A 137 -7.54 -6.03 8.33
CA SER A 137 -7.32 -7.40 8.78
C SER A 137 -6.65 -8.24 7.72
N SER A 138 -6.91 -7.99 6.44
CA SER A 138 -6.22 -8.69 5.36
C SER A 138 -4.73 -8.33 5.34
N ILE A 139 -4.40 -7.06 5.49
CA ILE A 139 -3.02 -6.62 5.53
C ILE A 139 -2.29 -7.32 6.69
N ARG A 140 -2.89 -7.30 7.88
CA ARG A 140 -2.25 -7.90 9.05
C ARG A 140 -2.08 -9.40 8.94
N ARG A 141 -3.06 -10.08 8.36
CA ARG A 141 -2.98 -11.53 8.17
C ARG A 141 -1.87 -11.87 7.17
N LEU A 142 -1.77 -11.14 6.07
CA LEU A 142 -0.79 -11.43 5.04
C LEU A 142 0.63 -11.02 5.45
N ALA A 143 0.76 -10.06 6.35
CA ALA A 143 2.06 -9.61 6.82
C ALA A 143 2.58 -10.41 8.02
N ALA A 144 1.76 -11.25 8.59
CA ALA A 144 2.12 -12.01 9.78
C ALA A 144 3.18 -13.07 9.50
#